data_d6ffa27e42fc1e2cccf46c73925d6f6a
#
_entry.id   d6ffa27e42fc1e2cccf46c73925d6f6a
#
_cell.length_a   1.000
_cell.length_b   1.000
_cell.length_c   1.000
_cell.angle_alpha   90.00
_cell.angle_beta   90.00
_cell.angle_gamma   90.00
#
_symmetry.space_group_name_H-M   'P 1'
#
loop_
_entity.id
_entity.type
_entity.pdbx_description
1 polymer ?
#
loop_
_entity_poly.entity_id
_entity_poly.type
_entity_poly.pdbx_seq_one_letter_code
_entity_poly.pdbx_strand_id
1 'polypeptide(L)'
;MIGFGMSGGKNLPSVEHIQVVALYDDSGKIVHLHTVTTLSGAVPLTEDEAISEAKVRARRRNANIDHLAIALSNNAEHVQFPHCIDPKTKAFVAISKQGKG
;
A
#
# COMPACT_ATOMS: atom_id res chain seq x y z
N MET A 1 -20.99 -8.87 -28.95
CA MET A 1 -21.03 -8.46 -28.51
C MET A 1 -20.87 -7.90 -28.34
N ILE A 2 -20.64 -8.01 -28.20
CA ILE A 2 -20.47 -7.54 -28.02
C ILE A 2 -20.51 -6.73 -27.53
N GLY A 3 -20.66 -6.83 -27.85
CA GLY A 3 -20.72 -5.65 -27.45
C GLY A 3 -20.27 -5.37 -26.24
N PHE A 4 -20.04 -5.89 -25.87
CA PHE A 4 -19.68 -5.69 -24.75
C PHE A 4 -18.42 -5.24 -24.60
N GLY A 5 -17.81 -5.43 -25.36
CA GLY A 5 -16.52 -5.08 -25.05
C GLY A 5 -16.23 -3.68 -25.07
N MET A 6 -16.62 -2.99 -25.91
CA MET A 6 -16.22 -1.76 -26.02
C MET A 6 -16.82 -0.88 -25.16
N SER A 7 -17.92 -0.90 -25.06
CA SER A 7 -18.46 -0.05 -24.11
C SER A 7 -18.09 -0.54 -22.75
N GLY A 8 -17.48 -1.66 -22.70
CA GLY A 8 -17.04 -2.18 -21.45
C GLY A 8 -16.17 -1.20 -20.68
N GLY A 9 -15.36 -0.43 -21.37
CA GLY A 9 -14.52 0.53 -20.70
C GLY A 9 -15.29 1.54 -19.91
N LYS A 10 -16.47 1.91 -20.36
CA LYS A 10 -17.24 2.87 -19.63
C LYS A 10 -17.90 2.29 -18.44
N ASN A 11 -18.17 1.00 -18.46
CA ASN A 11 -18.88 0.36 -17.37
C ASN A 11 -17.98 -0.26 -16.33
N LEU A 12 -16.68 -0.35 -16.63
CA LEU A 12 -15.73 -0.92 -15.68
C LEU A 12 -15.36 0.11 -14.64
N PRO A 13 -15.37 -0.29 -13.37
CA PRO A 13 -14.92 0.64 -12.35
C PRO A 13 -13.45 0.96 -12.53
N SER A 14 -13.08 2.19 -12.26
CA SER A 14 -11.69 2.59 -12.28
C SER A 14 -11.22 2.77 -10.85
N VAL A 15 -9.91 2.72 -10.64
CA VAL A 15 -9.34 2.94 -9.33
C VAL A 15 -9.40 4.44 -9.03
N GLU A 16 -10.09 4.81 -7.96
CA GLU A 16 -10.17 6.20 -7.53
C GLU A 16 -9.23 6.52 -6.39
N HIS A 17 -9.00 5.53 -5.53
CA HIS A 17 -8.14 5.74 -4.38
C HIS A 17 -7.25 4.54 -4.19
N ILE A 18 -6.04 4.80 -3.77
CA ILE A 18 -5.15 3.74 -3.32
C ILE A 18 -4.67 4.13 -1.94
N GLN A 19 -4.67 3.18 -1.04
CA GLN A 19 -4.17 3.38 0.31
C GLN A 19 -3.08 2.37 0.56
N VAL A 20 -1.92 2.84 0.97
CA VAL A 20 -0.75 2.00 1.19
C VAL A 20 -0.40 2.07 2.67
N VAL A 21 -0.30 0.92 3.32
CA VAL A 21 0.08 0.84 4.72
C VAL A 21 1.38 0.04 4.79
N ALA A 22 2.43 0.67 5.28
CA ALA A 22 3.72 0.02 5.46
C ALA A 22 3.95 -0.19 6.95
N LEU A 23 4.30 -1.42 7.32
CA LEU A 23 4.76 -1.72 8.67
C LEU A 23 6.27 -1.86 8.58
N TYR A 24 6.99 -1.07 9.35
CA TYR A 24 8.44 -0.99 9.21
C TYR A 24 9.13 -1.07 10.57
N ASP A 25 10.39 -1.52 10.53
CA ASP A 25 11.18 -1.69 11.74
C ASP A 25 11.99 -0.42 12.05
N ASP A 26 12.76 -0.47 13.11
CA ASP A 26 13.53 0.68 13.58
C ASP A 26 14.52 1.22 12.57
N SER A 27 14.95 0.39 11.64
CA SER A 27 15.90 0.83 10.61
C SER A 27 15.20 1.44 9.41
N GLY A 28 13.87 1.40 9.38
CA GLY A 28 13.10 1.90 8.25
C GLY A 28 12.81 0.83 7.21
N LYS A 29 13.20 -0.40 7.48
CA LYS A 29 12.92 -1.48 6.53
C LYS A 29 11.46 -1.85 6.59
N ILE A 30 10.80 -1.89 5.44
CA ILE A 30 9.41 -2.31 5.36
C ILE A 30 9.34 -3.82 5.50
N VAL A 31 8.65 -4.27 6.54
CA VAL A 31 8.48 -5.68 6.83
C VAL A 31 7.22 -6.21 6.17
N HIS A 32 6.19 -5.38 6.09
CA HIS A 32 4.93 -5.76 5.46
C HIS A 32 4.33 -4.55 4.78
N LEU A 33 3.86 -4.75 3.56
CA LEU A 33 3.23 -3.69 2.78
C LEU A 33 1.83 -4.16 2.40
N HIS A 34 0.84 -3.36 2.74
CA HIS A 34 -0.56 -3.67 2.45
C HIS A 34 -1.15 -2.55 1.59
N THR A 35 -1.82 -2.92 0.52
CA THR A 35 -2.42 -1.97 -0.38
C THR A 35 -3.91 -2.20 -0.46
N VAL A 36 -4.67 -1.12 -0.33
CA VAL A 36 -6.12 -1.15 -0.51
C VAL A 36 -6.46 -0.26 -1.69
N THR A 37 -7.14 -0.81 -2.67
CA THR A 37 -7.62 -0.02 -3.80
C THR A 37 -9.12 0.16 -3.67
N THR A 38 -9.58 1.38 -3.92
CA THR A 38 -11.00 1.69 -3.90
C THR A 38 -11.43 2.04 -5.31
N LEU A 39 -12.39 1.30 -5.82
CA LEU A 39 -12.88 1.50 -7.17
C LEU A 39 -13.96 2.58 -7.17
N SER A 40 -14.21 3.14 -8.33
CA SER A 40 -15.22 4.19 -8.46
C SER A 40 -16.57 3.67 -7.99
N GLY A 41 -17.25 4.49 -7.23
CA GLY A 41 -18.53 4.14 -6.65
C GLY A 41 -18.47 3.45 -5.30
N ALA A 42 -17.26 3.05 -4.86
CA ALA A 42 -17.10 2.42 -3.56
C ALA A 42 -16.64 3.45 -2.53
N VAL A 43 -16.82 3.12 -1.26
CA VAL A 43 -16.42 4.00 -0.17
C VAL A 43 -15.02 3.58 0.28
N PRO A 44 -14.05 4.52 0.30
CA PRO A 44 -12.71 4.18 0.77
C PRO A 44 -12.71 3.80 2.25
N LEU A 45 -11.77 2.95 2.63
CA LEU A 45 -11.57 2.66 4.05
C LEU A 45 -11.03 3.90 4.74
N THR A 46 -11.34 4.03 6.02
CA THR A 46 -10.66 5.04 6.82
C THR A 46 -9.22 4.58 7.04
N GLU A 47 -8.37 5.50 7.46
CA GLU A 47 -6.98 5.14 7.76
C GLU A 47 -6.92 4.07 8.82
N ASP A 48 -7.73 4.19 9.88
CA ASP A 48 -7.75 3.20 10.95
C ASP A 48 -8.17 1.83 10.44
N GLU A 49 -9.14 1.78 9.55
CA GLU A 49 -9.58 0.52 8.97
C GLU A 49 -8.49 -0.11 8.13
N ALA A 50 -7.79 0.70 7.32
CA ALA A 50 -6.71 0.21 6.49
C ALA A 50 -5.56 -0.32 7.33
N ILE A 51 -5.23 0.38 8.41
CA ILE A 51 -4.18 -0.05 9.33
C ILE A 51 -4.55 -1.37 10.00
N SER A 52 -5.80 -1.46 10.47
CA SER A 52 -6.29 -2.67 11.11
C SER A 52 -6.20 -3.87 10.19
N GLU A 53 -6.60 -3.68 8.94
CA GLU A 53 -6.54 -4.73 7.95
C GLU A 53 -5.11 -5.14 7.66
N ALA A 54 -4.21 -4.17 7.56
CA ALA A 54 -2.79 -4.44 7.34
C ALA A 54 -2.22 -5.28 8.47
N LYS A 55 -2.57 -4.95 9.71
CA LYS A 55 -2.08 -5.69 10.86
C LYS A 55 -2.60 -7.13 10.89
N VAL A 56 -3.86 -7.32 10.56
CA VAL A 56 -4.44 -8.65 10.51
C VAL A 56 -3.70 -9.52 9.50
N ARG A 57 -3.43 -8.95 8.33
CA ARG A 57 -2.74 -9.71 7.30
C ARG A 57 -1.27 -9.97 7.66
N ALA A 58 -0.63 -8.99 8.28
CA ALA A 58 0.75 -9.15 8.69
C ALA A 58 0.90 -10.23 9.74
N ARG A 59 -0.04 -10.32 10.68
CA ARG A 59 0.01 -11.34 11.72
C ARG A 59 -0.12 -12.75 11.19
N ARG A 60 -0.73 -12.93 10.05
CA ARG A 60 -0.82 -14.25 9.43
C ARG A 60 0.53 -14.76 8.97
N ARG A 61 1.45 -13.85 8.68
CA ARG A 61 2.77 -14.21 8.20
C ARG A 61 3.83 -14.12 9.29
N ASN A 62 3.62 -13.21 10.23
CA ASN A 62 4.60 -12.93 11.26
C ASN A 62 3.84 -12.62 12.53
N ALA A 63 3.95 -13.48 13.51
CA ALA A 63 3.17 -13.34 14.74
C ALA A 63 3.52 -12.09 15.53
N ASN A 64 4.76 -11.61 15.41
CA ASN A 64 5.21 -10.49 16.21
C ASN A 64 5.38 -9.23 15.35
N ILE A 65 4.34 -8.41 15.30
CA ILE A 65 4.39 -7.17 14.55
C ILE A 65 4.20 -5.95 15.46
N ASP A 66 4.09 -6.17 16.77
CA ASP A 66 3.75 -5.08 17.68
C ASP A 66 4.84 -4.04 17.80
N HIS A 67 6.07 -4.41 17.47
CA HIS A 67 7.20 -3.48 17.51
C HIS A 67 7.33 -2.64 16.24
N LEU A 68 6.51 -2.92 15.23
CA LEU A 68 6.63 -2.23 13.94
C LEU A 68 5.86 -0.90 13.98
N ALA A 69 6.43 0.09 13.33
CA ALA A 69 5.77 1.38 13.16
C ALA A 69 5.00 1.39 11.84
N ILE A 70 4.17 2.40 11.66
CA ILE A 70 3.26 2.48 10.53
C ILE A 70 3.54 3.74 9.72
N ALA A 71 3.62 3.60 8.39
CA ALA A 71 3.65 4.73 7.47
C ALA A 71 2.53 4.55 6.46
N LEU A 72 1.88 5.64 6.12
CA LEU A 72 0.75 5.65 5.20
C LEU A 72 1.07 6.44 3.95
N SER A 73 0.52 6.00 2.83
CA SER A 73 0.69 6.69 1.56
C SER A 73 -0.56 6.48 0.72
N ASN A 74 -0.76 7.36 -0.24
CA ASN A 74 -1.78 7.17 -1.26
C ASN A 74 -1.17 7.20 -2.65
N ASN A 75 0.13 6.98 -2.74
CA ASN A 75 0.86 7.03 -4.00
C ASN A 75 1.19 5.60 -4.46
N ALA A 76 0.66 5.23 -5.62
CA ALA A 76 0.85 3.89 -6.17
C ALA A 76 2.32 3.57 -6.42
N GLU A 77 3.15 4.57 -6.65
CA GLU A 77 4.58 4.33 -6.87
C GLU A 77 5.24 3.70 -5.66
N HIS A 78 4.66 3.92 -4.48
CA HIS A 78 5.24 3.37 -3.26
C HIS A 78 5.09 1.85 -3.15
N VAL A 79 4.33 1.23 -4.05
CA VAL A 79 4.26 -0.23 -4.13
C VAL A 79 4.85 -0.78 -5.42
N GLN A 80 5.15 0.07 -6.38
CA GLN A 80 5.70 -0.37 -7.67
C GLN A 80 7.21 -0.52 -7.64
N PHE A 81 7.87 0.23 -6.77
CA PHE A 81 9.33 0.21 -6.66
C PHE A 81 9.71 -0.08 -5.23
N PRO A 82 10.89 -0.67 -5.00
CA PRO A 82 11.35 -0.90 -3.63
C PRO A 82 11.51 0.42 -2.87
N HIS A 83 11.01 0.45 -1.66
CA HIS A 83 11.08 1.62 -0.80
C HIS A 83 11.46 1.21 0.61
N CYS A 84 11.98 2.15 1.36
CA CYS A 84 12.11 2.03 2.80
C CYS A 84 11.45 3.26 3.42
N ILE A 85 11.39 3.31 4.73
CA ILE A 85 10.77 4.43 5.42
C ILE A 85 11.85 5.21 6.17
N ASP A 86 11.82 6.53 6.05
CA ASP A 86 12.66 7.37 6.90
C ASP A 86 12.01 7.41 8.27
N PRO A 87 12.63 6.83 9.30
CA PRO A 87 11.98 6.75 10.61
C PRO A 87 11.69 8.11 11.25
N LYS A 88 12.41 9.13 10.83
CA LYS A 88 12.22 10.46 11.40
C LYS A 88 11.01 11.16 10.82
N THR A 89 10.83 11.05 9.52
CA THR A 89 9.76 11.75 8.83
C THR A 89 8.59 10.85 8.49
N LYS A 90 8.79 9.53 8.59
CA LYS A 90 7.82 8.51 8.19
C LYS A 90 7.51 8.57 6.70
N ALA A 91 8.42 9.12 5.92
CA ALA A 91 8.24 9.23 4.47
C ALA A 91 8.77 8.00 3.75
N PHE A 92 8.12 7.64 2.67
CA PHE A 92 8.60 6.58 1.80
C PHE A 92 9.77 7.11 0.99
N VAL A 93 10.86 6.36 0.98
CA VAL A 93 12.07 6.73 0.27
C VAL A 93 12.41 5.61 -0.69
N ALA A 94 12.58 5.94 -1.97
CA ALA A 94 12.94 4.94 -2.95
C ALA A 94 14.33 4.38 -2.68
N ILE A 95 14.47 3.07 -2.77
CA ILE A 95 15.75 2.42 -2.59
C ILE A 95 16.47 2.44 -3.93
N SER A 96 17.64 3.08 -3.95
CA SER A 96 18.43 3.14 -5.16
C SER A 96 19.15 1.82 -5.38
N LYS A 97 19.04 1.32 -6.58
CA LYS A 97 19.71 0.16 -6.85
C LYS A 97 20.99 0.34 -7.47
N GLN A 98 21.38 1.29 -7.76
CA GLN A 98 22.45 1.46 -8.39
C GLN A 98 23.47 1.41 -7.85
N GLY A 99 23.68 1.28 -7.79
CA GLY A 99 24.46 1.16 -7.40
C GLY A 99 25.13 0.32 -7.51
N LYS A 100 24.89 0.04 -7.77
CA LYS A 100 25.16 -0.61 -7.80
C LYS A 100 25.53 -0.65 -7.79
N GLY A 101 25.44 -0.55 -7.77
CA GLY A 101 25.70 -0.64 -7.82
C GLY A 101 25.71 -0.63 -7.88
#